data_5f84a8104c92bb50418585c341f65227
#
_entry.id   5f84a8104c92bb50418585c341f65227
#
_cell.length_a   1.000
_cell.length_b   1.000
_cell.length_c   1.000
_cell.angle_alpha   90.00
_cell.angle_beta   90.00
_cell.angle_gamma   90.00
#
_symmetry.space_group_name_H-M   'P 1'
#
loop_
_entity.id
_entity.type
_entity.pdbx_description
1 polymer ?
#
loop_
_entity_poly.entity_id
_entity_poly.type
_entity_poly.pdbx_seq_one_letter_code
_entity_poly.pdbx_strand_id
1 'polypeptide(L)'
;MKRVFLWLIFVLAFHKLLAEKIGDIASVVGVRDNQLIGYGLVIGLNGTGDKSGSKFTMQSISNMLESVNVKISADDIKSKNVAAVMITASLPPFARQGDKIDIHISSIGDAKSIQGGTLVMTPLNAVDGNIYALAQGAIVSGNSNNLLSANIINGATIEREVSYDLFHKNAMTLSLKNPNFKNAIQVQNTLNKVFGNKVAIALDPKTIQITRPERLSMVEFLALVQEIPINYSAKNKIIVDEKSGTIVSGVDIMVHPIVVTSQDITLKITKEPLNDSKNTQDLDNNMSLDTAHNTLSSNGKSITIAGVVKALQKIGVSAKGMVSILQALKKSGAISAEMEIL
;
A
#
# COMPACT_ATOMS: atom_id res chain seq x y z
N MET A 1 31.28 -26.41 30.19
CA MET A 1 30.13 -25.67 30.76
C MET A 1 30.06 -24.20 30.34
N LYS A 2 31.09 -23.36 30.46
CA LYS A 2 31.04 -21.92 30.03
C LYS A 2 30.72 -21.68 28.54
N ARG A 3 31.20 -22.51 27.63
CA ARG A 3 30.97 -22.39 26.19
C ARG A 3 29.52 -22.76 25.79
N VAL A 4 28.89 -23.69 26.47
CA VAL A 4 27.49 -24.09 26.25
C VAL A 4 26.55 -23.01 26.77
N PHE A 5 26.90 -22.37 27.91
CA PHE A 5 26.12 -21.27 28.48
C PHE A 5 26.17 -20.00 27.60
N LEU A 6 27.31 -19.72 26.96
CA LEU A 6 27.43 -18.61 26.01
C LEU A 6 26.60 -18.83 24.74
N TRP A 7 26.51 -20.07 24.26
CA TRP A 7 25.70 -20.46 23.11
C TRP A 7 24.20 -20.36 23.41
N LEU A 8 23.79 -20.73 24.63
CA LEU A 8 22.41 -20.61 25.09
C LEU A 8 21.95 -19.15 25.20
N ILE A 9 22.84 -18.23 25.66
CA ILE A 9 22.57 -16.79 25.73
C ILE A 9 22.46 -16.21 24.31
N PHE A 10 23.28 -16.66 23.37
CA PHE A 10 23.27 -16.19 21.99
C PHE A 10 21.98 -16.63 21.24
N VAL A 11 21.48 -17.84 21.50
CA VAL A 11 20.22 -18.34 20.93
C VAL A 11 19.00 -17.63 21.52
N LEU A 12 19.02 -17.30 22.81
CA LEU A 12 17.96 -16.51 23.47
C LEU A 12 17.89 -15.05 23.01
N ALA A 13 19.02 -14.47 22.57
CA ALA A 13 19.06 -13.09 22.05
C ALA A 13 18.45 -12.98 20.64
N PHE A 14 18.44 -14.07 19.86
CA PHE A 14 17.89 -14.08 18.47
C PHE A 14 16.36 -14.11 18.40
N HIS A 15 15.65 -14.47 19.46
CA HIS A 15 14.18 -14.55 19.48
C HIS A 15 13.47 -13.19 19.62
N LYS A 16 14.21 -12.08 19.80
CA LYS A 16 13.63 -10.73 19.91
C LYS A 16 13.48 -9.99 18.57
N LEU A 17 13.89 -10.57 17.43
CA LEU A 17 13.99 -9.85 16.15
C LEU A 17 12.74 -9.88 15.29
N LEU A 18 11.63 -10.49 15.73
CA LEU A 18 10.42 -10.68 14.90
C LEU A 18 9.13 -10.12 15.53
N ALA A 19 9.25 -9.32 16.58
CA ALA A 19 8.04 -8.68 17.13
C ALA A 19 7.73 -7.42 16.33
N GLU A 20 6.56 -7.37 15.69
CA GLU A 20 6.04 -6.16 15.07
C GLU A 20 5.88 -5.06 16.12
N LYS A 21 6.10 -3.79 15.73
CA LYS A 21 5.92 -2.64 16.61
C LYS A 21 4.51 -2.08 16.43
N ILE A 22 4.01 -1.37 17.45
CA ILE A 22 2.70 -0.70 17.35
C ILE A 22 2.67 0.28 16.16
N GLY A 23 3.78 0.97 15.86
CA GLY A 23 3.90 1.87 14.70
C GLY A 23 3.73 1.16 13.36
N ASP A 24 4.07 -0.14 13.26
CA ASP A 24 3.91 -0.92 12.02
C ASP A 24 2.46 -1.30 11.77
N ILE A 25 1.65 -1.51 12.83
CA ILE A 25 0.27 -2.01 12.76
C ILE A 25 -0.80 -0.95 12.95
N ALA A 26 -0.43 0.24 13.42
CA ALA A 26 -1.36 1.34 13.70
C ALA A 26 -0.87 2.66 13.11
N SER A 27 -1.81 3.54 12.80
CA SER A 27 -1.57 4.94 12.43
C SER A 27 -2.24 5.88 13.43
N VAL A 28 -1.74 7.09 13.53
CA VAL A 28 -2.35 8.14 14.36
C VAL A 28 -3.47 8.81 13.56
N VAL A 29 -4.68 8.82 14.10
CA VAL A 29 -5.84 9.44 13.43
C VAL A 29 -5.63 10.94 13.31
N GLY A 30 -5.93 11.47 12.12
CA GLY A 30 -5.74 12.88 11.78
C GLY A 30 -4.34 13.22 11.23
N VAL A 31 -3.36 12.33 11.38
CA VAL A 31 -2.02 12.47 10.78
C VAL A 31 -2.02 11.73 9.44
N ARG A 32 -2.26 12.45 8.35
CA ARG A 32 -2.34 11.88 7.00
C ARG A 32 -1.90 12.89 5.96
N ASP A 33 -1.50 12.41 4.81
CA ASP A 33 -1.28 13.24 3.63
C ASP A 33 -2.58 13.88 3.16
N ASN A 34 -2.49 15.12 2.72
CA ASN A 34 -3.58 15.84 2.06
C ASN A 34 -3.29 15.93 0.56
N GLN A 35 -4.30 15.63 -0.25
CA GLN A 35 -4.14 15.69 -1.70
C GLN A 35 -4.32 17.13 -2.18
N LEU A 36 -3.37 17.59 -2.99
CA LEU A 36 -3.40 18.88 -3.67
C LEU A 36 -3.62 18.68 -5.17
N ILE A 37 -4.36 19.63 -5.75
CA ILE A 37 -4.63 19.67 -7.17
C ILE A 37 -4.45 21.07 -7.70
N GLY A 38 -3.90 21.20 -8.91
CA GLY A 38 -3.78 22.47 -9.62
C GLY A 38 -3.98 22.31 -11.11
N TYR A 39 -4.41 23.39 -11.73
CA TYR A 39 -4.48 23.50 -13.18
C TYR A 39 -3.40 24.48 -13.64
N GLY A 40 -2.57 24.08 -14.60
CA GLY A 40 -1.44 24.89 -15.06
C GLY A 40 -1.15 24.74 -16.55
N LEU A 41 -0.11 25.45 -16.97
CA LEU A 41 0.39 25.42 -18.34
C LEU A 41 1.84 24.98 -18.36
N VAL A 42 2.15 24.10 -19.31
CA VAL A 42 3.52 23.74 -19.70
C VAL A 42 3.86 24.50 -20.97
N ILE A 43 4.94 25.27 -20.95
CA ILE A 43 5.43 26.08 -22.06
C ILE A 43 6.74 25.52 -22.61
N GLY A 44 7.19 26.04 -23.77
CA GLY A 44 8.47 25.66 -24.37
C GLY A 44 8.42 24.33 -25.14
N LEU A 45 7.23 23.85 -25.49
CA LEU A 45 7.05 22.62 -26.25
C LEU A 45 7.30 22.90 -27.76
N ASN A 46 8.13 22.10 -28.38
CA ASN A 46 8.51 22.26 -29.79
C ASN A 46 7.43 21.71 -30.74
N GLY A 47 6.28 22.37 -30.79
CA GLY A 47 5.15 22.00 -31.64
C GLY A 47 4.39 20.76 -31.16
N THR A 48 4.68 20.23 -29.95
CA THR A 48 4.05 19.03 -29.38
C THR A 48 2.94 19.34 -28.39
N GLY A 49 2.71 20.61 -28.09
CA GLY A 49 1.64 21.08 -27.20
C GLY A 49 0.25 20.96 -27.81
N ASP A 50 -0.72 21.56 -27.13
CA ASP A 50 -2.11 21.56 -27.56
C ASP A 50 -2.29 22.25 -28.91
N LYS A 51 -3.28 21.80 -29.68
CA LYS A 51 -3.61 22.42 -30.97
C LYS A 51 -4.20 23.82 -30.75
N SER A 52 -3.98 24.69 -31.74
CA SER A 52 -4.47 26.09 -31.71
C SER A 52 -6.00 26.21 -31.62
N GLY A 53 -6.75 25.13 -31.70
CA GLY A 53 -8.20 25.08 -31.52
C GLY A 53 -8.67 24.76 -30.10
N SER A 54 -7.76 24.47 -29.19
CA SER A 54 -8.09 24.18 -27.78
C SER A 54 -8.46 25.51 -27.06
N LYS A 55 -9.75 25.84 -27.06
CA LYS A 55 -10.26 27.10 -26.51
C LYS A 55 -9.85 27.34 -25.05
N PHE A 56 -9.91 26.28 -24.23
CA PHE A 56 -9.56 26.41 -22.81
C PHE A 56 -8.06 26.69 -22.60
N THR A 57 -7.18 26.08 -23.42
CA THR A 57 -5.74 26.35 -23.37
C THR A 57 -5.43 27.79 -23.80
N MET A 58 -6.05 28.23 -24.88
CA MET A 58 -5.87 29.62 -25.37
C MET A 58 -6.39 30.64 -24.37
N GLN A 59 -7.55 30.39 -23.74
CA GLN A 59 -8.08 31.28 -22.70
C GLN A 59 -7.15 31.32 -21.48
N SER A 60 -6.57 30.19 -21.08
CA SER A 60 -5.63 30.13 -19.97
C SER A 60 -4.34 30.87 -20.25
N ILE A 61 -3.83 30.82 -21.49
CA ILE A 61 -2.68 31.63 -21.93
C ILE A 61 -3.04 33.13 -21.88
N SER A 62 -4.22 33.50 -22.38
CA SER A 62 -4.69 34.90 -22.33
C SER A 62 -4.77 35.41 -20.88
N ASN A 63 -5.37 34.65 -19.98
CA ASN A 63 -5.47 35.02 -18.56
C ASN A 63 -4.07 35.12 -17.89
N MET A 64 -3.15 34.21 -18.22
CA MET A 64 -1.78 34.24 -17.73
C MET A 64 -1.05 35.52 -18.22
N LEU A 65 -1.16 35.84 -19.49
CA LEU A 65 -0.55 37.08 -20.07
C LEU A 65 -1.16 38.32 -19.47
N GLU A 66 -2.46 38.32 -19.23
CA GLU A 66 -3.15 39.46 -18.57
C GLU A 66 -2.65 39.66 -17.13
N SER A 67 -2.34 38.60 -16.40
CA SER A 67 -1.77 38.67 -15.03
C SER A 67 -0.41 39.38 -14.98
N VAL A 68 0.32 39.42 -16.11
CA VAL A 68 1.58 40.16 -16.28
C VAL A 68 1.43 41.43 -17.14
N ASN A 69 0.21 42.00 -17.21
CA ASN A 69 -0.16 43.21 -17.94
C ASN A 69 -0.03 43.14 -19.48
N VAL A 70 -0.06 41.97 -20.07
CA VAL A 70 -0.10 41.76 -21.53
C VAL A 70 -1.53 41.37 -21.93
N LYS A 71 -2.23 42.25 -22.62
CA LYS A 71 -3.61 42.04 -23.08
C LYS A 71 -3.61 41.46 -24.49
N ILE A 72 -4.00 40.23 -24.65
CA ILE A 72 -4.19 39.54 -25.92
C ILE A 72 -5.50 38.74 -25.87
N SER A 73 -6.26 38.77 -26.96
CA SER A 73 -7.46 37.92 -27.08
C SER A 73 -7.07 36.47 -27.24
N ALA A 74 -7.82 35.56 -26.61
CA ALA A 74 -7.61 34.12 -26.76
C ALA A 74 -7.68 33.66 -28.22
N ASP A 75 -8.50 34.33 -29.07
CA ASP A 75 -8.66 33.99 -30.49
C ASP A 75 -7.42 34.37 -31.32
N ASP A 76 -6.60 35.30 -30.86
CA ASP A 76 -5.36 35.76 -31.54
C ASP A 76 -4.17 34.86 -31.20
N ILE A 77 -4.29 33.99 -30.22
CA ILE A 77 -3.22 33.10 -29.78
C ILE A 77 -3.17 31.85 -30.65
N LYS A 78 -2.10 31.66 -31.38
CA LYS A 78 -1.85 30.50 -32.26
C LYS A 78 -0.54 29.83 -31.87
N SER A 79 -0.54 29.01 -30.82
CA SER A 79 0.67 28.32 -30.36
C SER A 79 0.41 26.84 -30.19
N LYS A 80 1.37 26.05 -30.65
CA LYS A 80 1.47 24.60 -30.36
C LYS A 80 2.58 24.30 -29.37
N ASN A 81 3.12 25.35 -28.74
CA ASN A 81 4.25 25.23 -27.82
C ASN A 81 3.81 25.25 -26.35
N VAL A 82 2.50 25.21 -26.13
CA VAL A 82 1.90 25.23 -24.80
C VAL A 82 0.92 24.05 -24.65
N ALA A 83 0.89 23.44 -23.50
CA ALA A 83 -0.09 22.40 -23.15
C ALA A 83 -0.73 22.72 -21.80
N ALA A 84 -2.02 22.52 -21.72
CA ALA A 84 -2.75 22.58 -20.46
C ALA A 84 -2.57 21.27 -19.70
N VAL A 85 -2.30 21.38 -18.40
CA VAL A 85 -1.97 20.25 -17.55
C VAL A 85 -2.71 20.32 -16.22
N MET A 86 -3.00 19.12 -15.69
CA MET A 86 -3.39 18.90 -14.31
C MET A 86 -2.17 18.52 -13.50
N ILE A 87 -2.00 19.16 -12.35
CA ILE A 87 -0.94 18.86 -11.40
C ILE A 87 -1.58 18.26 -10.16
N THR A 88 -0.99 17.19 -9.66
CA THR A 88 -1.34 16.59 -8.37
C THR A 88 -0.11 16.48 -7.48
N ALA A 89 -0.31 16.66 -6.18
CA ALA A 89 0.73 16.50 -5.18
C ALA A 89 0.15 15.93 -3.89
N SER A 90 0.99 15.26 -3.10
CA SER A 90 0.67 14.84 -1.76
C SER A 90 1.37 15.73 -0.75
N LEU A 91 0.59 16.48 0.04
CA LEU A 91 1.10 17.32 1.10
C LEU A 91 1.27 16.49 2.36
N PRO A 92 2.51 16.21 2.79
CA PRO A 92 2.75 15.42 3.99
C PRO A 92 2.23 16.11 5.25
N PRO A 93 1.85 15.35 6.29
CA PRO A 93 1.54 15.92 7.57
C PRO A 93 2.80 16.59 8.16
N PHE A 94 2.62 17.68 8.89
CA PHE A 94 3.72 18.48 9.51
C PHE A 94 4.68 19.17 8.54
N ALA A 95 4.39 19.17 7.24
CA ALA A 95 5.18 19.94 6.28
C ALA A 95 5.12 21.43 6.60
N ARG A 96 6.24 22.11 6.47
CA ARG A 96 6.41 23.53 6.80
C ARG A 96 6.44 24.39 5.57
N GLN A 97 6.13 25.69 5.77
CA GLN A 97 6.32 26.68 4.71
C GLN A 97 7.78 26.68 4.24
N GLY A 98 7.98 26.62 2.92
CA GLY A 98 9.28 26.52 2.30
C GLY A 98 9.76 25.10 2.00
N ASP A 99 9.13 24.07 2.58
CA ASP A 99 9.43 22.68 2.23
C ASP A 99 9.04 22.41 0.78
N LYS A 100 9.75 21.47 0.17
CA LYS A 100 9.51 21.06 -1.21
C LYS A 100 8.85 19.68 -1.26
N ILE A 101 7.91 19.54 -2.19
CA ILE A 101 7.19 18.28 -2.44
C ILE A 101 7.26 17.92 -3.92
N ASP A 102 7.16 16.63 -4.19
CA ASP A 102 7.09 16.11 -5.55
C ASP A 102 5.71 16.37 -6.16
N ILE A 103 5.68 16.61 -7.46
CA ILE A 103 4.45 16.77 -8.20
C ILE A 103 4.36 15.80 -9.36
N HIS A 104 3.14 15.40 -9.65
CA HIS A 104 2.79 14.64 -10.85
C HIS A 104 1.99 15.55 -11.79
N ILE A 105 2.39 15.57 -13.08
CA ILE A 105 1.79 16.38 -14.11
C ILE A 105 1.20 15.48 -15.19
N SER A 106 -0.03 15.78 -15.60
CA SER A 106 -0.70 15.08 -16.70
C SER A 106 -1.35 16.07 -17.65
N SER A 107 -1.14 15.88 -18.96
CA SER A 107 -1.82 16.66 -19.99
C SER A 107 -3.33 16.41 -19.94
N ILE A 108 -4.13 17.46 -20.04
CA ILE A 108 -5.60 17.38 -20.12
C ILE A 108 -6.11 17.85 -21.49
N GLY A 109 -5.23 18.42 -22.30
CA GLY A 109 -5.54 18.85 -23.66
C GLY A 109 -5.26 17.76 -24.71
N ASP A 110 -5.02 18.20 -25.93
CA ASP A 110 -4.71 17.36 -27.09
C ASP A 110 -3.23 17.42 -27.49
N ALA A 111 -2.36 17.73 -26.53
CA ALA A 111 -0.92 17.71 -26.71
C ALA A 111 -0.43 16.31 -27.10
N LYS A 112 0.63 16.27 -27.89
CA LYS A 112 1.33 15.02 -28.26
C LYS A 112 2.39 14.62 -27.24
N SER A 113 3.01 15.62 -26.60
CA SER A 113 4.03 15.43 -25.58
C SER A 113 4.19 16.68 -24.75
N ILE A 114 4.42 16.53 -23.45
CA ILE A 114 4.80 17.59 -22.52
C ILE A 114 6.30 17.53 -22.16
N GLN A 115 7.01 16.58 -22.69
CA GLN A 115 8.44 16.36 -22.39
C GLN A 115 9.30 17.52 -22.89
N GLY A 116 10.28 17.92 -22.08
CA GLY A 116 11.20 19.01 -22.39
C GLY A 116 10.60 20.41 -22.20
N GLY A 117 9.33 20.50 -21.82
CA GLY A 117 8.68 21.78 -21.48
C GLY A 117 8.98 22.23 -20.05
N THR A 118 8.46 23.42 -19.72
CA THR A 118 8.56 23.99 -18.37
C THR A 118 7.16 24.28 -17.83
N LEU A 119 6.86 23.77 -16.64
CA LEU A 119 5.65 24.10 -15.92
C LEU A 119 5.75 25.54 -15.41
N VAL A 120 4.81 26.36 -15.78
CA VAL A 120 4.65 27.73 -15.27
C VAL A 120 4.14 27.66 -13.82
N MET A 121 4.50 28.67 -13.02
CA MET A 121 4.06 28.76 -11.63
C MET A 121 2.55 28.56 -11.51
N THR A 122 2.16 27.54 -10.77
CA THR A 122 0.79 27.07 -10.67
C THR A 122 0.41 26.87 -9.21
N PRO A 123 -0.67 27.46 -8.71
CA PRO A 123 -1.16 27.21 -7.37
C PRO A 123 -1.76 25.80 -7.26
N LEU A 124 -1.47 25.12 -6.15
CA LEU A 124 -2.04 23.84 -5.79
C LEU A 124 -3.00 24.03 -4.62
N ASN A 125 -4.24 23.62 -4.81
CA ASN A 125 -5.33 23.76 -3.86
C ASN A 125 -5.67 22.42 -3.20
N ALA A 126 -6.06 22.47 -1.93
CA ALA A 126 -6.69 21.34 -1.28
C ALA A 126 -8.22 21.37 -1.46
N VAL A 127 -8.89 20.35 -0.92
CA VAL A 127 -10.36 20.20 -0.99
C VAL A 127 -11.13 21.39 -0.40
N ASP A 128 -10.53 22.10 0.55
CA ASP A 128 -11.10 23.31 1.15
C ASP A 128 -11.02 24.58 0.26
N GLY A 129 -10.42 24.45 -0.93
CA GLY A 129 -10.24 25.54 -1.90
C GLY A 129 -9.07 26.47 -1.59
N ASN A 130 -8.35 26.27 -0.50
CA ASN A 130 -7.18 27.08 -0.16
C ASN A 130 -5.94 26.61 -0.90
N ILE A 131 -5.05 27.58 -1.24
CA ILE A 131 -3.74 27.30 -1.82
C ILE A 131 -2.79 26.87 -0.69
N TYR A 132 -2.13 25.74 -0.89
CA TYR A 132 -1.15 25.17 0.05
C TYR A 132 0.25 25.11 -0.52
N ALA A 133 0.40 25.03 -1.85
CA ALA A 133 1.72 25.00 -2.48
C ALA A 133 1.70 25.71 -3.84
N LEU A 134 2.88 26.10 -4.30
CA LEU A 134 3.12 26.64 -5.64
C LEU A 134 4.03 25.68 -6.41
N ALA A 135 3.54 25.18 -7.53
CA ALA A 135 4.24 24.24 -8.40
C ALA A 135 4.90 24.96 -9.57
N GLN A 136 6.15 24.64 -9.87
CA GLN A 136 6.88 25.07 -11.07
C GLN A 136 8.08 24.19 -11.34
N GLY A 137 8.57 24.14 -12.58
CA GLY A 137 9.81 23.46 -12.88
C GLY A 137 9.91 22.93 -14.31
N ALA A 138 11.12 22.55 -14.70
CA ALA A 138 11.38 21.96 -16.00
C ALA A 138 11.00 20.46 -16.00
N ILE A 139 10.35 20.02 -17.06
CA ILE A 139 10.01 18.63 -17.29
C ILE A 139 11.18 18.00 -18.03
N VAL A 140 11.92 17.13 -17.34
CA VAL A 140 13.05 16.42 -17.94
C VAL A 140 12.53 15.29 -18.82
N SER A 141 13.01 15.23 -20.05
CA SER A 141 12.73 14.11 -20.96
C SER A 141 13.34 12.84 -20.39
N GLY A 142 12.53 11.90 -19.97
CA GLY A 142 12.94 10.59 -19.46
C GLY A 142 12.62 9.49 -20.48
N ASN A 143 13.14 8.28 -20.23
CA ASN A 143 12.81 7.06 -21.01
C ASN A 143 11.38 6.53 -20.72
N SER A 144 10.46 7.38 -20.33
CA SER A 144 9.08 6.99 -20.07
C SER A 144 8.34 6.78 -21.39
N ASN A 145 7.64 5.65 -21.52
CA ASN A 145 6.75 5.38 -22.65
C ASN A 145 5.53 6.32 -22.69
N ASN A 146 5.27 7.06 -21.61
CA ASN A 146 4.16 8.01 -21.53
C ASN A 146 4.70 9.44 -21.73
N LEU A 147 4.39 10.02 -22.88
CA LEU A 147 4.79 11.37 -23.25
C LEU A 147 3.84 12.47 -22.68
N LEU A 148 2.71 12.07 -22.13
CA LEU A 148 1.64 12.97 -21.66
C LEU A 148 1.63 13.15 -20.14
N SER A 149 2.52 12.46 -19.42
CA SER A 149 2.68 12.63 -17.98
C SER A 149 4.15 12.69 -17.58
N ALA A 150 4.41 13.34 -16.46
CA ALA A 150 5.75 13.49 -15.90
C ALA A 150 5.68 13.71 -14.38
N ASN A 151 6.80 13.37 -13.70
CA ASN A 151 7.03 13.74 -12.31
C ASN A 151 8.12 14.80 -12.26
N ILE A 152 7.93 15.82 -11.43
CA ILE A 152 9.00 16.79 -11.09
C ILE A 152 9.30 16.61 -9.61
N ILE A 153 10.51 16.12 -9.33
CA ILE A 153 11.00 15.98 -7.96
C ILE A 153 11.23 17.36 -7.38
N ASN A 154 10.75 17.60 -6.16
CA ASN A 154 10.78 18.91 -5.50
C ASN A 154 10.12 20.02 -6.36
N GLY A 155 9.11 19.67 -7.15
CA GLY A 155 8.48 20.56 -8.12
C GLY A 155 7.48 21.55 -7.55
N ALA A 156 7.12 21.44 -6.27
CA ALA A 156 6.31 22.46 -5.60
C ALA A 156 6.90 22.87 -4.25
N THR A 157 6.69 24.14 -3.90
CA THR A 157 7.07 24.71 -2.60
C THR A 157 5.80 24.94 -1.78
N ILE A 158 5.83 24.56 -0.51
CA ILE A 158 4.71 24.74 0.41
C ILE A 158 4.63 26.20 0.84
N GLU A 159 3.46 26.82 0.68
CA GLU A 159 3.17 28.19 1.07
C GLU A 159 2.32 28.29 2.34
N ARG A 160 1.55 27.23 2.63
CA ARG A 160 0.69 27.18 3.81
C ARG A 160 0.80 25.82 4.50
N GLU A 161 0.96 25.85 5.81
CA GLU A 161 0.99 24.65 6.66
C GLU A 161 -0.42 24.17 6.97
N VAL A 162 -0.55 22.83 7.14
CA VAL A 162 -1.73 22.27 7.79
C VAL A 162 -1.47 22.27 9.30
N SER A 163 -2.30 22.98 10.05
CA SER A 163 -2.13 23.09 11.50
C SER A 163 -2.38 21.76 12.20
N TYR A 164 -1.34 21.20 12.79
CA TYR A 164 -1.40 20.05 13.70
C TYR A 164 -0.91 20.47 15.08
N ASP A 165 -1.84 20.76 15.97
CA ASP A 165 -1.50 21.05 17.36
C ASP A 165 -1.39 19.77 18.17
N LEU A 166 -0.21 19.13 18.12
CA LEU A 166 0.09 17.96 18.95
C LEU A 166 0.48 18.35 20.37
N PHE A 167 1.04 19.53 20.56
CA PHE A 167 1.62 19.94 21.84
C PHE A 167 0.56 20.09 22.93
N HIS A 168 -0.57 20.69 22.61
CA HIS A 168 -1.65 20.93 23.57
C HIS A 168 -2.63 19.75 23.71
N LYS A 169 -2.50 18.72 22.90
CA LYS A 169 -3.39 17.55 22.99
C LYS A 169 -3.00 16.66 24.17
N ASN A 170 -3.99 16.29 24.98
CA ASN A 170 -3.85 15.32 26.05
C ASN A 170 -4.21 13.90 25.63
N ALA A 171 -5.03 13.77 24.60
CA ALA A 171 -5.45 12.46 24.07
C ALA A 171 -5.37 12.43 22.54
N MET A 172 -5.06 11.27 22.00
CA MET A 172 -5.03 10.96 20.58
C MET A 172 -5.70 9.62 20.32
N THR A 173 -5.92 9.33 19.06
CA THR A 173 -6.54 8.09 18.64
C THR A 173 -5.58 7.34 17.71
N LEU A 174 -5.33 6.06 18.02
CA LEU A 174 -4.67 5.13 17.12
C LEU A 174 -5.72 4.37 16.31
N SER A 175 -5.44 4.18 15.04
CA SER A 175 -6.26 3.36 14.14
C SER A 175 -5.45 2.17 13.69
N LEU A 176 -5.90 0.96 14.02
CA LEU A 176 -5.26 -0.26 13.52
C LEU A 176 -5.44 -0.38 12.01
N LYS A 177 -4.38 -0.72 11.28
CA LYS A 177 -4.42 -0.96 9.83
C LYS A 177 -5.39 -2.08 9.48
N ASN A 178 -5.38 -3.16 10.29
CA ASN A 178 -6.29 -4.30 10.15
C ASN A 178 -7.20 -4.41 11.39
N PRO A 179 -8.51 -4.16 11.29
CA PRO A 179 -9.44 -4.25 12.41
C PRO A 179 -9.48 -5.66 13.00
N ASN A 180 -9.26 -5.78 14.32
CA ASN A 180 -9.30 -7.05 15.05
C ASN A 180 -9.48 -6.78 16.55
N PHE A 181 -10.52 -7.32 17.16
CA PHE A 181 -10.81 -7.15 18.60
C PHE A 181 -9.64 -7.62 19.48
N LYS A 182 -9.06 -8.79 19.16
CA LYS A 182 -7.96 -9.35 19.95
C LYS A 182 -6.74 -8.42 19.91
N ASN A 183 -6.39 -7.92 18.71
CA ASN A 183 -5.26 -7.01 18.54
C ASN A 183 -5.50 -5.67 19.24
N ALA A 184 -6.71 -5.11 19.14
CA ALA A 184 -7.07 -3.86 19.81
C ALA A 184 -6.91 -3.96 21.34
N ILE A 185 -7.45 -5.02 21.95
CA ILE A 185 -7.29 -5.29 23.39
C ILE A 185 -5.84 -5.56 23.75
N GLN A 186 -5.08 -6.23 22.90
CA GLN A 186 -3.68 -6.52 23.15
C GLN A 186 -2.83 -5.24 23.13
N VAL A 187 -3.06 -4.31 22.18
CA VAL A 187 -2.44 -2.98 22.19
C VAL A 187 -2.77 -2.22 23.46
N GLN A 188 -4.06 -2.15 23.81
CA GLN A 188 -4.50 -1.52 25.05
C GLN A 188 -3.76 -2.06 26.29
N ASN A 189 -3.75 -3.40 26.44
CA ASN A 189 -3.13 -4.04 27.61
C ASN A 189 -1.63 -3.85 27.65
N THR A 190 -0.96 -3.92 26.48
CA THR A 190 0.48 -3.69 26.38
C THR A 190 0.84 -2.26 26.75
N LEU A 191 0.13 -1.26 26.24
CA LEU A 191 0.34 0.15 26.60
C LEU A 191 0.10 0.41 28.07
N ASN A 192 -1.01 -0.07 28.61
CA ASN A 192 -1.34 0.09 30.05
C ASN A 192 -0.30 -0.59 30.96
N LYS A 193 0.27 -1.72 30.53
CA LYS A 193 1.34 -2.40 31.27
C LYS A 193 2.66 -1.63 31.24
N VAL A 194 3.03 -1.11 30.07
CA VAL A 194 4.32 -0.40 29.89
C VAL A 194 4.35 0.92 30.66
N PHE A 195 3.27 1.69 30.59
CA PHE A 195 3.19 3.01 31.22
C PHE A 195 2.68 2.96 32.69
N GLY A 196 2.28 1.79 33.19
CA GLY A 196 1.83 1.60 34.58
C GLY A 196 0.50 2.28 34.94
N ASN A 197 -0.23 2.82 33.95
CA ASN A 197 -1.48 3.55 34.11
C ASN A 197 -2.47 3.17 33.00
N LYS A 198 -3.75 3.55 33.15
CA LYS A 198 -4.75 3.40 32.08
C LYS A 198 -4.57 4.48 31.01
N VAL A 199 -3.50 4.38 30.22
CA VAL A 199 -3.18 5.32 29.14
C VAL A 199 -3.84 4.98 27.82
N ALA A 200 -4.40 3.78 27.68
CA ALA A 200 -5.03 3.32 26.45
C ALA A 200 -6.37 2.62 26.73
N ILE A 201 -7.35 2.86 25.86
CA ILE A 201 -8.66 2.20 25.86
C ILE A 201 -9.06 1.87 24.43
N ALA A 202 -9.37 0.61 24.13
CA ALA A 202 -9.91 0.18 22.85
C ALA A 202 -11.40 0.52 22.80
N LEU A 203 -11.80 1.35 21.84
CA LEU A 203 -13.18 1.76 21.63
C LEU A 203 -13.93 0.78 20.72
N ASP A 204 -13.22 0.24 19.74
CA ASP A 204 -13.71 -0.71 18.76
C ASP A 204 -12.53 -1.56 18.20
N PRO A 205 -12.74 -2.53 17.28
CA PRO A 205 -11.66 -3.39 16.78
C PRO A 205 -10.57 -2.66 15.99
N LYS A 206 -10.79 -1.39 15.65
CA LYS A 206 -9.87 -0.57 14.87
C LYS A 206 -9.33 0.62 15.65
N THR A 207 -10.11 1.15 16.58
CA THR A 207 -9.92 2.45 17.21
C THR A 207 -9.47 2.30 18.66
N ILE A 208 -8.34 2.88 19.01
CA ILE A 208 -7.79 2.87 20.36
C ILE A 208 -7.49 4.32 20.76
N GLN A 209 -8.17 4.80 21.78
CA GLN A 209 -7.88 6.10 22.36
C GLN A 209 -6.69 5.98 23.29
N ILE A 210 -5.72 6.88 23.16
CA ILE A 210 -4.55 6.98 24.04
C ILE A 210 -4.50 8.34 24.70
N THR A 211 -4.14 8.36 25.97
CA THR A 211 -4.01 9.57 26.78
C THR A 211 -2.58 9.67 27.31
N ARG A 212 -1.91 10.77 27.02
CA ARG A 212 -0.51 10.94 27.42
C ARG A 212 -0.39 11.04 28.95
N PRO A 213 0.65 10.42 29.55
CA PRO A 213 1.04 10.70 30.93
C PRO A 213 1.46 12.17 31.10
N GLU A 214 1.17 12.78 32.26
CA GLU A 214 1.47 14.19 32.54
C GLU A 214 2.95 14.56 32.36
N ARG A 215 3.85 13.62 32.58
CA ARG A 215 5.32 13.83 32.52
C ARG A 215 5.88 13.83 31.10
N LEU A 216 5.11 13.46 30.08
CA LEU A 216 5.55 13.34 28.70
C LEU A 216 4.81 14.35 27.82
N SER A 217 5.49 14.89 26.82
CA SER A 217 4.83 15.56 25.71
C SER A 217 4.09 14.53 24.84
N MET A 218 3.10 14.98 24.04
CA MET A 218 2.40 14.06 23.13
C MET A 218 3.35 13.44 22.09
N VAL A 219 4.35 14.21 21.65
CA VAL A 219 5.34 13.72 20.66
C VAL A 219 6.22 12.62 21.28
N GLU A 220 6.74 12.84 22.49
CA GLU A 220 7.51 11.81 23.20
C GLU A 220 6.67 10.57 23.49
N PHE A 221 5.43 10.75 23.91
CA PHE A 221 4.53 9.64 24.19
C PHE A 221 4.25 8.82 22.91
N LEU A 222 3.95 9.47 21.78
CA LEU A 222 3.74 8.78 20.50
C LEU A 222 5.01 8.07 20.02
N ALA A 223 6.18 8.68 20.17
CA ALA A 223 7.44 8.05 19.79
C ALA A 223 7.68 6.75 20.60
N LEU A 224 7.44 6.80 21.92
CA LEU A 224 7.55 5.61 22.77
C LEU A 224 6.51 4.55 22.41
N VAL A 225 5.25 4.96 22.18
CA VAL A 225 4.16 4.04 21.81
C VAL A 225 4.46 3.31 20.50
N GLN A 226 4.98 4.01 19.50
CA GLN A 226 5.27 3.41 18.19
C GLN A 226 6.38 2.35 18.26
N GLU A 227 7.35 2.50 19.16
CA GLU A 227 8.48 1.57 19.33
C GLU A 227 8.14 0.31 20.16
N ILE A 228 6.98 0.25 20.81
CA ILE A 228 6.63 -0.88 21.67
C ILE A 228 6.36 -2.13 20.81
N PRO A 229 7.10 -3.23 21.09
CA PRO A 229 6.87 -4.49 20.42
C PRO A 229 5.54 -5.12 20.86
N ILE A 230 4.83 -5.70 19.92
CA ILE A 230 3.56 -6.35 20.14
C ILE A 230 3.49 -7.71 19.45
N ASN A 231 2.87 -8.68 20.12
CA ASN A 231 2.57 -9.96 19.49
C ASN A 231 1.26 -9.82 18.68
N TYR A 232 1.41 -9.44 17.43
CA TYR A 232 0.31 -9.15 16.53
C TYR A 232 -0.19 -10.43 15.84
N SER A 233 -1.50 -10.60 15.83
CA SER A 233 -2.12 -11.69 15.05
C SER A 233 -2.44 -11.16 13.65
N ALA A 234 -1.52 -11.37 12.70
CA ALA A 234 -1.77 -11.06 11.31
C ALA A 234 -2.92 -11.89 10.76
N LYS A 235 -3.74 -11.32 9.89
CA LYS A 235 -4.70 -12.10 9.12
C LYS A 235 -3.94 -12.92 8.07
N ASN A 236 -4.23 -14.20 8.04
CA ASN A 236 -3.73 -15.05 6.96
C ASN A 236 -4.30 -14.56 5.62
N LYS A 237 -3.42 -14.20 4.69
CA LYS A 237 -3.77 -13.70 3.36
C LYS A 237 -3.13 -14.54 2.28
N ILE A 238 -3.88 -14.79 1.22
CA ILE A 238 -3.42 -15.41 0.00
C ILE A 238 -3.59 -14.37 -1.12
N ILE A 239 -2.50 -14.04 -1.79
CA ILE A 239 -2.51 -13.14 -2.95
C ILE A 239 -2.26 -13.99 -4.19
N VAL A 240 -3.11 -13.84 -5.18
CA VAL A 240 -3.02 -14.57 -6.45
C VAL A 240 -2.99 -13.57 -7.59
N ASP A 241 -1.89 -13.55 -8.33
CA ASP A 241 -1.79 -12.82 -9.60
C ASP A 241 -2.21 -13.77 -10.74
N GLU A 242 -3.38 -13.48 -11.32
CA GLU A 242 -3.93 -14.31 -12.39
C GLU A 242 -3.11 -14.22 -13.69
N LYS A 243 -2.46 -13.08 -13.95
CA LYS A 243 -1.68 -12.85 -15.18
C LYS A 243 -0.35 -13.59 -15.16
N SER A 244 0.37 -13.53 -14.04
CA SER A 244 1.67 -14.21 -13.90
C SER A 244 1.54 -15.64 -13.38
N GLY A 245 0.38 -16.03 -12.83
CA GLY A 245 0.19 -17.31 -12.13
C GLY A 245 0.92 -17.37 -10.80
N THR A 246 1.36 -16.24 -10.26
CA THR A 246 2.09 -16.17 -8.98
C THR A 246 1.11 -16.26 -7.81
N ILE A 247 1.39 -17.16 -6.87
CA ILE A 247 0.60 -17.34 -5.64
C ILE A 247 1.51 -17.05 -4.45
N VAL A 248 1.15 -16.05 -3.66
CA VAL A 248 1.83 -15.70 -2.41
C VAL A 248 0.92 -16.05 -1.24
N SER A 249 1.37 -16.91 -0.35
CA SER A 249 0.61 -17.32 0.83
C SER A 249 1.51 -17.46 2.05
N GLY A 250 0.92 -17.28 3.24
CA GLY A 250 1.61 -17.68 4.48
C GLY A 250 1.86 -19.19 4.51
N VAL A 251 3.00 -19.60 5.07
CA VAL A 251 3.41 -21.02 5.13
C VAL A 251 2.49 -21.87 6.01
N ASP A 252 1.82 -21.26 6.98
CA ASP A 252 0.99 -21.94 8.00
C ASP A 252 -0.51 -21.94 7.67
N ILE A 253 -0.91 -21.52 6.47
CA ILE A 253 -2.32 -21.52 6.08
C ILE A 253 -2.76 -22.96 5.81
N MET A 254 -3.62 -23.46 6.67
CA MET A 254 -4.11 -24.84 6.61
C MET A 254 -5.32 -24.97 5.68
N VAL A 255 -5.43 -26.13 5.04
CA VAL A 255 -6.59 -26.54 4.24
C VAL A 255 -7.28 -27.72 4.92
N HIS A 256 -8.59 -27.60 5.13
CA HIS A 256 -9.38 -28.71 5.65
C HIS A 256 -9.63 -29.78 4.59
N PRO A 257 -9.79 -31.07 5.00
CA PRO A 257 -10.09 -32.15 4.08
C PRO A 257 -11.33 -31.86 3.24
N ILE A 258 -11.19 -32.01 1.93
CA ILE A 258 -12.26 -31.71 0.96
C ILE A 258 -11.95 -32.37 -0.38
N VAL A 259 -12.98 -32.58 -1.19
CA VAL A 259 -12.84 -32.92 -2.59
C VAL A 259 -13.25 -31.72 -3.43
N VAL A 260 -12.37 -31.31 -4.33
CA VAL A 260 -12.61 -30.21 -5.27
C VAL A 260 -12.52 -30.72 -6.68
N THR A 261 -13.56 -30.48 -7.46
CA THR A 261 -13.57 -30.78 -8.89
C THR A 261 -13.67 -29.46 -9.66
N SER A 262 -12.76 -29.25 -10.59
CA SER A 262 -12.75 -28.09 -11.49
C SER A 262 -12.42 -28.57 -12.90
N GLN A 263 -13.33 -28.39 -13.84
CA GLN A 263 -13.21 -28.91 -15.20
C GLN A 263 -12.91 -30.43 -15.18
N ASP A 264 -11.78 -30.83 -15.73
CA ASP A 264 -11.39 -32.23 -15.86
C ASP A 264 -10.55 -32.77 -14.69
N ILE A 265 -10.33 -31.93 -13.65
CA ILE A 265 -9.44 -32.26 -12.54
C ILE A 265 -10.24 -32.34 -11.25
N THR A 266 -10.13 -33.49 -10.58
CA THR A 266 -10.63 -33.69 -9.23
C THR A 266 -9.45 -33.87 -8.31
N LEU A 267 -9.32 -33.00 -7.31
CA LEU A 267 -8.31 -33.10 -6.24
C LEU A 267 -9.02 -33.50 -4.94
N LYS A 268 -8.63 -34.64 -4.38
CA LYS A 268 -9.07 -35.09 -3.06
C LYS A 268 -7.99 -34.71 -2.04
N ILE A 269 -8.37 -33.95 -1.02
CA ILE A 269 -7.52 -33.57 0.11
C ILE A 269 -7.95 -34.38 1.33
N THR A 270 -7.07 -35.19 1.90
CA THR A 270 -7.37 -36.08 3.03
C THR A 270 -6.23 -36.08 4.06
N LYS A 271 -6.56 -36.38 5.31
CA LYS A 271 -5.58 -36.64 6.38
C LYS A 271 -5.21 -38.12 6.51
N GLU A 272 -5.86 -38.99 5.75
CA GLU A 272 -5.56 -40.38 5.77
C GLU A 272 -4.25 -40.66 5.02
N PRO A 273 -3.34 -41.48 5.57
CA PRO A 273 -2.12 -41.81 4.87
C PRO A 273 -2.46 -42.56 3.57
N LEU A 274 -1.71 -42.29 2.51
CA LEU A 274 -1.81 -43.03 1.26
C LEU A 274 -1.12 -44.38 1.44
N ASN A 275 -1.72 -45.42 0.96
CA ASN A 275 -1.02 -46.69 0.83
C ASN A 275 0.11 -46.54 -0.19
N ASP A 276 1.29 -47.07 0.12
CA ASP A 276 2.44 -47.06 -0.77
C ASP A 276 2.06 -47.68 -2.12
N SER A 277 1.81 -46.84 -3.11
CA SER A 277 1.56 -47.21 -4.50
C SER A 277 2.68 -46.70 -5.38
N LYS A 278 2.95 -47.39 -6.49
CA LYS A 278 3.98 -46.96 -7.48
C LYS A 278 3.79 -45.54 -8.03
N ASN A 279 2.62 -44.92 -7.78
CA ASN A 279 2.23 -43.60 -8.26
C ASN A 279 2.24 -42.54 -7.15
N THR A 280 2.66 -42.88 -5.92
CA THR A 280 2.76 -41.93 -4.81
C THR A 280 4.08 -41.15 -4.91
N GLN A 281 4.00 -39.82 -4.92
CA GLN A 281 5.15 -38.91 -4.92
C GLN A 281 5.15 -38.07 -3.65
N ASP A 282 6.27 -38.06 -2.96
CA ASP A 282 6.47 -37.14 -1.84
C ASP A 282 6.66 -35.71 -2.36
N LEU A 283 5.82 -34.81 -1.85
CA LEU A 283 5.91 -33.36 -2.13
C LEU A 283 6.79 -32.64 -1.12
N ASP A 284 6.75 -33.13 0.12
CA ASP A 284 7.49 -32.61 1.27
C ASP A 284 7.54 -33.73 2.33
N ASN A 285 8.39 -33.59 3.37
CA ASN A 285 8.55 -34.62 4.44
C ASN A 285 7.25 -35.09 5.11
N ASN A 286 6.12 -34.46 4.83
CA ASN A 286 4.83 -34.77 5.47
C ASN A 286 3.64 -34.82 4.51
N MET A 287 3.84 -34.64 3.22
CA MET A 287 2.76 -34.59 2.22
C MET A 287 3.12 -35.49 1.03
N SER A 288 2.19 -36.31 0.64
CA SER A 288 2.32 -37.24 -0.49
C SER A 288 1.17 -37.08 -1.46
N LEU A 289 1.46 -37.10 -2.75
CA LEU A 289 0.50 -37.00 -3.83
C LEU A 289 0.41 -38.30 -4.59
N ASP A 290 -0.78 -38.91 -4.63
CA ASP A 290 -1.08 -39.97 -5.58
C ASP A 290 -1.54 -39.37 -6.90
N THR A 291 -0.67 -39.46 -7.92
CA THR A 291 -0.91 -38.89 -9.23
C THR A 291 -1.91 -39.71 -10.06
N ALA A 292 -2.18 -40.97 -9.73
CA ALA A 292 -3.19 -41.76 -10.42
C ALA A 292 -4.62 -41.36 -10.03
N HIS A 293 -4.81 -41.02 -8.76
CA HIS A 293 -6.14 -40.65 -8.22
C HIS A 293 -6.26 -39.18 -7.83
N ASN A 294 -5.23 -38.38 -8.11
CA ASN A 294 -5.15 -36.95 -7.73
C ASN A 294 -5.50 -36.74 -6.24
N THR A 295 -4.94 -37.57 -5.37
CA THR A 295 -5.21 -37.52 -3.94
C THR A 295 -3.99 -36.97 -3.20
N LEU A 296 -4.18 -35.79 -2.54
CA LEU A 296 -3.18 -35.20 -1.66
C LEU A 296 -3.45 -35.65 -0.22
N SER A 297 -2.47 -36.28 0.39
CA SER A 297 -2.52 -36.76 1.75
C SER A 297 -1.42 -36.16 2.61
N SER A 298 -1.64 -36.13 3.91
CA SER A 298 -0.64 -35.73 4.90
C SER A 298 -0.51 -36.82 5.98
N ASN A 299 0.73 -37.28 6.23
CA ASN A 299 1.05 -38.27 7.28
C ASN A 299 0.92 -37.61 8.67
N GLY A 300 -0.31 -37.47 9.15
CA GLY A 300 -0.63 -36.99 10.51
C GLY A 300 -0.46 -35.52 10.77
N LYS A 301 -0.07 -34.69 9.78
CA LYS A 301 0.02 -33.23 9.88
C LYS A 301 -1.02 -32.54 9.00
N SER A 302 -1.24 -31.24 9.28
CA SER A 302 -2.19 -30.43 8.53
C SER A 302 -1.65 -30.14 7.12
N ILE A 303 -2.52 -30.24 6.12
CA ILE A 303 -2.21 -29.87 4.75
C ILE A 303 -2.20 -28.34 4.63
N THR A 304 -1.16 -27.80 4.02
CA THR A 304 -1.02 -26.37 3.82
C THR A 304 -1.37 -25.93 2.38
N ILE A 305 -1.71 -24.68 2.20
CA ILE A 305 -1.91 -24.09 0.85
C ILE A 305 -0.70 -24.34 -0.04
N ALA A 306 0.51 -24.16 0.48
CA ALA A 306 1.74 -24.39 -0.29
C ALA A 306 1.80 -25.84 -0.83
N GLY A 307 1.38 -26.82 -0.02
CA GLY A 307 1.28 -28.21 -0.46
C GLY A 307 0.23 -28.42 -1.54
N VAL A 308 -0.93 -27.79 -1.40
CA VAL A 308 -1.99 -27.86 -2.41
C VAL A 308 -1.52 -27.24 -3.74
N VAL A 309 -0.88 -26.07 -3.71
CA VAL A 309 -0.33 -25.43 -4.92
C VAL A 309 0.73 -26.32 -5.58
N LYS A 310 1.66 -26.89 -4.81
CA LYS A 310 2.66 -27.83 -5.33
C LYS A 310 2.01 -29.07 -5.98
N ALA A 311 0.96 -29.62 -5.35
CA ALA A 311 0.22 -30.76 -5.91
C ALA A 311 -0.44 -30.38 -7.25
N LEU A 312 -1.12 -29.25 -7.32
CA LEU A 312 -1.77 -28.76 -8.53
C LEU A 312 -0.77 -28.50 -9.67
N GLN A 313 0.41 -27.96 -9.37
CA GLN A 313 1.48 -27.79 -10.33
C GLN A 313 2.00 -29.13 -10.87
N LYS A 314 2.17 -30.14 -10.00
CA LYS A 314 2.61 -31.48 -10.41
C LYS A 314 1.60 -32.21 -11.29
N ILE A 315 0.30 -32.00 -11.04
CA ILE A 315 -0.79 -32.54 -11.86
C ILE A 315 -0.89 -31.81 -13.22
N GLY A 316 -0.19 -30.67 -13.37
CA GLY A 316 -0.20 -29.90 -14.62
C GLY A 316 -1.35 -28.92 -14.75
N VAL A 317 -1.94 -28.50 -13.63
CA VAL A 317 -3.04 -27.50 -13.63
C VAL A 317 -2.53 -26.16 -14.09
N SER A 318 -3.25 -25.52 -15.02
CA SER A 318 -2.93 -24.16 -15.50
C SER A 318 -3.07 -23.12 -14.38
N ALA A 319 -2.41 -21.95 -14.53
CA ALA A 319 -2.51 -20.84 -13.58
C ALA A 319 -3.98 -20.47 -13.31
N LYS A 320 -4.80 -20.33 -14.35
CA LYS A 320 -6.23 -20.04 -14.24
C LYS A 320 -7.01 -21.14 -13.50
N GLY A 321 -6.66 -22.41 -13.75
CA GLY A 321 -7.25 -23.55 -13.05
C GLY A 321 -6.90 -23.54 -11.55
N MET A 322 -5.65 -23.21 -11.20
CA MET A 322 -5.23 -23.08 -9.81
C MET A 322 -6.00 -21.96 -9.08
N VAL A 323 -6.18 -20.81 -9.71
CA VAL A 323 -7.00 -19.70 -9.16
C VAL A 323 -8.41 -20.19 -8.88
N SER A 324 -9.05 -20.85 -9.85
CA SER A 324 -10.43 -21.36 -9.71
C SER A 324 -10.57 -22.37 -8.57
N ILE A 325 -9.60 -23.29 -8.42
CA ILE A 325 -9.59 -24.27 -7.33
C ILE A 325 -9.40 -23.58 -5.98
N LEU A 326 -8.46 -22.63 -5.86
CA LEU A 326 -8.25 -21.89 -4.61
C LEU A 326 -9.47 -21.05 -4.23
N GLN A 327 -10.15 -20.45 -5.20
CA GLN A 327 -11.43 -19.75 -4.96
C GLN A 327 -12.52 -20.71 -4.47
N ALA A 328 -12.62 -21.90 -5.05
CA ALA A 328 -13.58 -22.92 -4.61
C ALA A 328 -13.29 -23.39 -3.18
N LEU A 329 -12.01 -23.63 -2.85
CA LEU A 329 -11.56 -23.97 -1.49
C LEU A 329 -11.88 -22.85 -0.49
N LYS A 330 -11.74 -21.58 -0.89
CA LYS A 330 -12.13 -20.43 -0.05
C LYS A 330 -13.64 -20.35 0.13
N LYS A 331 -14.42 -20.47 -0.94
CA LYS A 331 -15.90 -20.40 -0.90
C LYS A 331 -16.52 -21.56 -0.10
N SER A 332 -15.90 -22.74 -0.14
CA SER A 332 -16.36 -23.90 0.65
C SER A 332 -16.00 -23.82 2.15
N GLY A 333 -15.21 -22.82 2.56
CA GLY A 333 -14.73 -22.68 3.94
C GLY A 333 -13.57 -23.61 4.29
N ALA A 334 -13.02 -24.34 3.31
CA ALA A 334 -11.85 -25.20 3.53
C ALA A 334 -10.57 -24.38 3.84
N ILE A 335 -10.56 -23.13 3.48
CA ILE A 335 -9.47 -22.18 3.78
C ILE A 335 -10.02 -21.00 4.58
N SER A 336 -9.41 -20.76 5.76
CA SER A 336 -9.80 -19.64 6.65
C SER A 336 -9.09 -18.31 6.33
N ALA A 337 -8.15 -18.28 5.35
CA ALA A 337 -7.43 -17.08 4.96
C ALA A 337 -8.27 -16.15 4.08
N GLU A 338 -7.97 -14.83 4.09
CA GLU A 338 -8.49 -13.90 3.09
C GLU A 338 -7.78 -14.12 1.74
N MET A 339 -8.52 -14.01 0.64
CA MET A 339 -7.96 -14.17 -0.71
C MET A 339 -8.14 -12.88 -1.50
N GLU A 340 -7.06 -12.39 -2.07
CA GLU A 340 -7.02 -11.24 -2.99
C GLU A 340 -6.47 -11.69 -4.33
N ILE A 341 -7.12 -11.27 -5.40
CA ILE A 341 -6.75 -11.56 -6.78
C ILE A 341 -6.33 -10.24 -7.44
N LEU A 342 -5.15 -10.24 -8.07
CA LEU A 342 -4.56 -9.11 -8.77
C LEU A 342 -4.67 -9.24 -10.29
#